data_5c97ca73778416c5faa446ced8da61e1
#
_entry.id   5c97ca73778416c5faa446ced8da61e1
#
_cell.length_a   1.000
_cell.length_b   1.000
_cell.length_c   1.000
_cell.angle_alpha   90.00
_cell.angle_beta   90.00
_cell.angle_gamma   90.00
#
_symmetry.space_group_name_H-M   'P 1'
#
loop_
_entity.id
_entity.type
_entity.pdbx_description
1 polymer ?
#
loop_
_entity_poly.entity_id
_entity_poly.type
_entity_poly.pdbx_seq_one_letter_code
_entity_poly.pdbx_strand_id
1 'polypeptide(L)'
;MALSSRKQEILQAALACFTEFGVEATTIEMIRDRSGASIGSLYHHFGNRERIIAALYLEGIGEYAARLEAGLIETLDAEACVRLFVTSYIDWVAENPDWARFVLHNRGRVEAGEMGQRLREVNQAHGERVSTILRRHRDSGAFRRLPGDCFLAVVIGPCHDMARNWVAGRSRTALADCRELLADIAWASVRAQ
;
A
#
# COMPACT_ATOMS: atom_id res chain seq x y z
N MET A 1 12.24 9.09 20.84
CA MET A 1 12.45 9.32 19.40
C MET A 1 13.52 8.34 18.94
N ALA A 2 13.16 7.30 18.18
CA ALA A 2 14.14 6.47 17.51
C ALA A 2 14.90 7.35 16.49
N LEU A 3 16.22 7.30 16.49
CA LEU A 3 17.04 7.96 15.48
C LEU A 3 16.67 7.37 14.12
N SER A 4 16.13 8.21 13.24
CA SER A 4 15.86 7.81 11.86
C SER A 4 17.14 7.27 11.23
N SER A 5 17.09 6.11 10.58
CA SER A 5 18.25 5.61 9.87
C SER A 5 18.53 6.49 8.65
N ARG A 6 19.80 6.65 8.26
CA ARG A 6 20.18 7.41 7.06
C ARG A 6 19.41 6.96 5.81
N LYS A 7 19.11 5.67 5.73
CA LYS A 7 18.26 5.11 4.66
C LYS A 7 16.85 5.72 4.66
N GLN A 8 16.22 5.84 5.83
CA GLN A 8 14.89 6.44 5.97
C GLN A 8 14.89 7.93 5.63
N GLU A 9 15.92 8.68 6.05
CA GLU A 9 16.06 10.10 5.69
C GLU A 9 16.14 10.29 4.17
N ILE A 10 16.90 9.43 3.47
CA ILE A 10 16.99 9.46 2.01
C ILE A 10 15.65 9.13 1.37
N LEU A 11 14.90 8.12 1.86
CA LEU A 11 13.59 7.75 1.33
C LEU A 11 12.55 8.85 1.54
N GLN A 12 12.54 9.52 2.69
CA GLN A 12 11.67 10.66 2.95
C GLN A 12 11.97 11.84 2.00
N ALA A 13 13.24 12.14 1.79
CA ALA A 13 13.68 13.17 0.84
C ALA A 13 13.29 12.79 -0.60
N ALA A 14 13.43 11.52 -0.97
CA ALA A 14 13.03 11.02 -2.28
C ALA A 14 11.51 11.15 -2.50
N LEU A 15 10.69 10.77 -1.52
CA LEU A 15 9.24 10.94 -1.58
C LEU A 15 8.88 12.41 -1.80
N ALA A 16 9.47 13.31 -1.02
CA ALA A 16 9.22 14.74 -1.13
C ALA A 16 9.62 15.29 -2.53
N CYS A 17 10.76 14.85 -3.08
CA CYS A 17 11.16 15.24 -4.45
C CYS A 17 10.17 14.68 -5.49
N PHE A 18 9.76 13.42 -5.38
CA PHE A 18 8.82 12.80 -6.32
C PHE A 18 7.42 13.44 -6.26
N THR A 19 6.99 13.87 -5.07
CA THR A 19 5.71 14.59 -4.90
C THR A 19 5.77 15.97 -5.55
N GLU A 20 6.88 16.70 -5.39
CA GLU A 20 7.03 18.08 -5.85
C GLU A 20 7.31 18.17 -7.36
N PHE A 21 8.24 17.35 -7.87
CA PHE A 21 8.74 17.45 -9.24
C PHE A 21 8.26 16.31 -10.16
N GLY A 22 7.64 15.30 -9.60
CA GLY A 22 7.33 14.05 -10.32
C GLY A 22 8.52 13.09 -10.39
N VAL A 23 8.21 11.82 -10.60
CA VAL A 23 9.23 10.76 -10.63
C VAL A 23 10.21 10.95 -11.78
N GLU A 24 9.73 11.35 -12.97
CA GLU A 24 10.60 11.47 -14.14
C GLU A 24 11.60 12.63 -14.06
N ALA A 25 11.19 13.76 -13.49
CA ALA A 25 12.02 14.94 -13.38
C ALA A 25 12.98 14.94 -12.18
N THR A 26 12.76 14.06 -11.20
CA THR A 26 13.61 13.99 -9.99
C THR A 26 14.92 13.30 -10.29
N THR A 27 16.04 13.95 -9.97
CA THR A 27 17.40 13.38 -10.11
C THR A 27 17.98 12.92 -8.77
N ILE A 28 19.05 12.15 -8.80
CA ILE A 28 19.78 11.73 -7.59
C ILE A 28 20.36 12.94 -6.84
N GLU A 29 20.81 13.95 -7.59
CA GLU A 29 21.33 15.19 -7.01
C GLU A 29 20.27 15.93 -6.21
N MET A 30 19.03 16.02 -6.72
CA MET A 30 17.92 16.64 -5.99
C MET A 30 17.62 15.88 -4.67
N ILE A 31 17.64 14.55 -4.70
CA ILE A 31 17.45 13.74 -3.50
C ILE A 31 18.62 13.94 -2.51
N ARG A 32 19.86 13.99 -3.02
CA ARG A 32 21.05 14.28 -2.22
C ARG A 32 20.92 15.62 -1.50
N ASP A 33 20.58 16.66 -2.25
CA ASP A 33 20.53 18.03 -1.72
C ASP A 33 19.43 18.16 -0.65
N ARG A 34 18.30 17.51 -0.89
CA ARG A 34 17.18 17.51 0.06
C ARG A 34 17.45 16.65 1.31
N SER A 35 18.13 15.51 1.18
CA SER A 35 18.42 14.60 2.29
C SER A 35 19.66 15.01 3.11
N GLY A 36 20.49 15.89 2.58
CA GLY A 36 21.81 16.19 3.15
C GLY A 36 22.76 14.97 3.15
N ALA A 37 22.45 13.93 2.39
CA ALA A 37 23.31 12.76 2.28
C ALA A 37 24.42 13.00 1.25
N SER A 38 25.57 12.33 1.43
CA SER A 38 26.58 12.33 0.38
C SER A 38 26.15 11.46 -0.80
N ILE A 39 26.67 11.76 -2.00
CA ILE A 39 26.39 10.94 -3.19
C ILE A 39 26.85 9.50 -2.96
N GLY A 40 27.96 9.28 -2.27
CA GLY A 40 28.46 7.96 -1.90
C GLY A 40 27.50 7.20 -0.99
N SER A 41 26.82 7.90 -0.06
CA SER A 41 25.81 7.29 0.82
C SER A 41 24.59 6.83 0.04
N LEU A 42 24.10 7.62 -0.94
CA LEU A 42 22.99 7.22 -1.80
C LEU A 42 23.32 5.96 -2.60
N TYR A 43 24.48 5.94 -3.25
CA TYR A 43 24.92 4.77 -4.01
C TYR A 43 25.20 3.56 -3.14
N HIS A 44 25.73 3.74 -1.94
CA HIS A 44 25.96 2.66 -0.98
C HIS A 44 24.64 2.00 -0.54
N HIS A 45 23.60 2.79 -0.25
CA HIS A 45 22.31 2.26 0.23
C HIS A 45 21.42 1.70 -0.87
N PHE A 46 21.47 2.30 -2.06
CA PHE A 46 20.48 1.99 -3.11
C PHE A 46 21.10 1.59 -4.45
N GLY A 47 22.31 2.03 -4.76
CA GLY A 47 23.00 1.73 -6.01
C GLY A 47 22.56 2.62 -7.18
N ASN A 48 21.26 2.83 -7.40
CA ASN A 48 20.75 3.68 -8.46
C ASN A 48 19.38 4.27 -8.11
N ARG A 49 18.90 5.18 -8.95
CA ARG A 49 17.60 5.87 -8.77
C ARG A 49 16.41 4.91 -8.82
N GLU A 50 16.42 3.92 -9.71
CA GLU A 50 15.33 2.95 -9.85
C GLU A 50 15.17 2.09 -8.59
N ARG A 51 16.28 1.79 -7.93
CA ARG A 51 16.24 1.10 -6.62
C ARG A 51 15.73 1.98 -5.49
N ILE A 52 15.94 3.30 -5.55
CA ILE A 52 15.30 4.23 -4.59
C ILE A 52 13.78 4.21 -4.80
N ILE A 53 13.31 4.27 -6.05
CA ILE A 53 11.89 4.19 -6.40
C ILE A 53 11.29 2.87 -5.89
N ALA A 54 11.95 1.75 -6.15
CA ALA A 54 11.48 0.44 -5.72
C ALA A 54 11.51 0.29 -4.19
N ALA A 55 12.55 0.79 -3.51
CA ALA A 55 12.64 0.76 -2.06
C ALA A 55 11.52 1.57 -1.40
N LEU A 56 11.23 2.76 -1.92
CA LEU A 56 10.15 3.61 -1.45
C LEU A 56 8.77 2.95 -1.67
N TYR A 57 8.58 2.32 -2.83
CA TYR A 57 7.37 1.56 -3.13
C TYR A 57 7.17 0.40 -2.14
N LEU A 58 8.21 -0.42 -1.95
CA LEU A 58 8.17 -1.58 -1.05
C LEU A 58 7.95 -1.16 0.42
N GLU A 59 8.50 -0.03 0.85
CA GLU A 59 8.28 0.51 2.19
C GLU A 59 6.82 0.93 2.38
N GLY A 60 6.22 1.65 1.40
CA GLY A 60 4.82 2.08 1.48
C GLY A 60 3.83 0.92 1.52
N ILE A 61 4.01 -0.10 0.65
CA ILE A 61 3.14 -1.29 0.71
C ILE A 61 3.38 -2.11 1.97
N GLY A 62 4.61 -2.16 2.48
CA GLY A 62 4.97 -2.85 3.72
C GLY A 62 4.35 -2.21 4.95
N GLU A 63 4.28 -0.87 5.00
CA GLU A 63 3.63 -0.14 6.09
C GLU A 63 2.11 -0.43 6.12
N TYR A 64 1.44 -0.35 4.96
CA TYR A 64 0.03 -0.75 4.86
C TYR A 64 -0.18 -2.21 5.28
N ALA A 65 0.65 -3.13 4.79
CA ALA A 65 0.54 -4.55 5.11
C ALA A 65 0.74 -4.81 6.61
N ALA A 66 1.72 -4.17 7.25
CA ALA A 66 1.95 -4.28 8.69
C ALA A 66 0.75 -3.77 9.51
N ARG A 67 0.13 -2.66 9.08
CA ARG A 67 -1.08 -2.11 9.70
C ARG A 67 -2.26 -3.10 9.60
N LEU A 68 -2.49 -3.67 8.43
CA LEU A 68 -3.52 -4.68 8.21
C LEU A 68 -3.25 -5.92 9.09
N GLU A 69 -2.03 -6.45 9.07
CA GLU A 69 -1.65 -7.65 9.82
C GLU A 69 -1.78 -7.46 11.34
N ALA A 70 -1.47 -6.27 11.86
CA ALA A 70 -1.63 -5.97 13.27
C ALA A 70 -3.09 -6.04 13.75
N GLY A 71 -4.04 -5.76 12.84
CA GLY A 71 -5.48 -5.87 13.14
C GLY A 71 -6.07 -7.26 12.86
N LEU A 72 -5.41 -8.09 12.03
CA LEU A 72 -5.86 -9.43 11.67
C LEU A 72 -5.54 -10.44 12.79
N ILE A 73 -6.42 -10.50 13.79
CA ILE A 73 -6.31 -11.47 14.89
C ILE A 73 -7.26 -12.66 14.65
N GLU A 74 -6.91 -13.82 15.23
CA GLU A 74 -7.66 -15.06 15.02
C GLU A 74 -9.11 -15.03 15.52
N THR A 75 -9.43 -14.13 16.45
CA THR A 75 -10.78 -14.00 17.03
C THR A 75 -11.73 -13.15 16.19
N LEU A 76 -11.26 -12.49 15.13
CA LEU A 76 -12.15 -11.72 14.25
C LEU A 76 -13.15 -12.64 13.56
N ASP A 77 -14.42 -12.20 13.51
CA ASP A 77 -15.41 -12.81 12.63
C ASP A 77 -15.21 -12.40 11.18
N ALA A 78 -15.98 -12.99 10.27
CA ALA A 78 -15.83 -12.78 8.85
C ALA A 78 -16.14 -11.33 8.42
N GLU A 79 -17.14 -10.70 9.04
CA GLU A 79 -17.50 -9.31 8.77
C GLU A 79 -16.40 -8.36 9.22
N ALA A 80 -15.96 -8.47 10.46
CA ALA A 80 -14.89 -7.65 11.02
C ALA A 80 -13.59 -7.78 10.21
N CYS A 81 -13.29 -9.00 9.73
CA CYS A 81 -12.15 -9.25 8.86
C CYS A 81 -12.26 -8.48 7.53
N VAL A 82 -13.40 -8.54 6.83
CA VAL A 82 -13.61 -7.81 5.57
C VAL A 82 -13.60 -6.31 5.79
N ARG A 83 -14.24 -5.83 6.85
CA ARG A 83 -14.24 -4.41 7.21
C ARG A 83 -12.83 -3.90 7.48
N LEU A 84 -12.01 -4.69 8.16
CA LEU A 84 -10.62 -4.32 8.44
C LEU A 84 -9.79 -4.13 7.17
N PHE A 85 -9.98 -4.94 6.12
CA PHE A 85 -9.31 -4.72 4.83
C PHE A 85 -9.59 -3.33 4.28
N VAL A 86 -10.86 -2.94 4.28
CA VAL A 86 -11.30 -1.65 3.75
C VAL A 86 -10.83 -0.50 4.65
N THR A 87 -11.12 -0.58 5.93
CA THR A 87 -10.86 0.52 6.86
C THR A 87 -9.37 0.79 7.04
N SER A 88 -8.54 -0.26 7.17
CA SER A 88 -7.09 -0.09 7.27
C SER A 88 -6.48 0.54 6.01
N TYR A 89 -7.02 0.20 4.83
CA TYR A 89 -6.56 0.79 3.57
C TYR A 89 -6.93 2.27 3.45
N ILE A 90 -8.20 2.60 3.71
CA ILE A 90 -8.69 3.97 3.64
C ILE A 90 -7.96 4.86 4.65
N ASP A 91 -7.79 4.38 5.88
CA ASP A 91 -7.08 5.09 6.93
C ASP A 91 -5.61 5.33 6.54
N TRP A 92 -4.93 4.30 6.01
CA TRP A 92 -3.55 4.45 5.56
C TRP A 92 -3.41 5.49 4.43
N VAL A 93 -4.30 5.45 3.44
CA VAL A 93 -4.29 6.43 2.34
C VAL A 93 -4.54 7.84 2.85
N ALA A 94 -5.49 8.03 3.76
CA ALA A 94 -5.84 9.34 4.31
C ALA A 94 -4.70 9.93 5.16
N GLU A 95 -4.01 9.10 5.92
CA GLU A 95 -2.87 9.50 6.76
C GLU A 95 -1.59 9.72 5.96
N ASN A 96 -1.44 9.06 4.79
CA ASN A 96 -0.21 9.07 3.98
C ASN A 96 -0.48 9.42 2.50
N PRO A 97 -1.09 10.58 2.18
CA PRO A 97 -1.57 10.88 0.83
C PRO A 97 -0.48 10.92 -0.24
N ASP A 98 0.71 11.43 0.10
CA ASP A 98 1.83 11.49 -0.84
C ASP A 98 2.41 10.10 -1.12
N TRP A 99 2.50 9.27 -0.08
CA TRP A 99 2.95 7.90 -0.24
C TRP A 99 1.94 7.05 -1.02
N ALA A 100 0.65 7.20 -0.71
CA ALA A 100 -0.42 6.53 -1.45
C ALA A 100 -0.42 6.93 -2.93
N ARG A 101 -0.27 8.24 -3.23
CA ARG A 101 -0.12 8.74 -4.61
C ARG A 101 1.07 8.07 -5.30
N PHE A 102 2.22 8.02 -4.64
CA PHE A 102 3.41 7.40 -5.18
C PHE A 102 3.21 5.91 -5.48
N VAL A 103 2.70 5.14 -4.52
CA VAL A 103 2.44 3.70 -4.67
C VAL A 103 1.43 3.41 -5.79
N LEU A 104 0.31 4.16 -5.83
CA LEU A 104 -0.75 3.95 -6.83
C LEU A 104 -0.28 4.22 -8.27
N HIS A 105 0.71 5.10 -8.46
CA HIS A 105 1.20 5.46 -9.82
C HIS A 105 2.43 4.67 -10.28
N ASN A 106 3.19 4.07 -9.36
CA ASN A 106 4.48 3.46 -9.72
C ASN A 106 4.49 1.93 -9.70
N ARG A 107 3.35 1.27 -9.47
CA ARG A 107 3.24 -0.18 -9.42
C ARG A 107 3.84 -0.86 -10.66
N GLY A 108 3.37 -0.50 -11.85
CA GLY A 108 3.82 -1.11 -13.10
C GLY A 108 5.31 -0.91 -13.37
N ARG A 109 5.86 0.26 -12.98
CA ARG A 109 7.29 0.55 -13.09
C ARG A 109 8.13 -0.40 -12.23
N VAL A 110 7.72 -0.60 -10.97
CA VAL A 110 8.45 -1.48 -10.04
C VAL A 110 8.30 -2.95 -10.44
N GLU A 111 7.11 -3.37 -10.88
CA GLU A 111 6.86 -4.73 -11.38
C GLU A 111 7.71 -5.09 -12.61
N ALA A 112 7.91 -4.14 -13.53
CA ALA A 112 8.72 -4.33 -14.73
C ALA A 112 10.23 -4.15 -14.49
N GLY A 113 10.63 -3.54 -13.37
CA GLY A 113 12.02 -3.26 -13.04
C GLY A 113 12.76 -4.44 -12.40
N GLU A 114 14.06 -4.21 -12.11
CA GLU A 114 14.93 -5.23 -11.50
C GLU A 114 14.44 -5.71 -10.11
N MET A 115 13.63 -4.91 -9.41
CA MET A 115 13.05 -5.26 -8.10
C MET A 115 11.69 -5.94 -8.20
N GLY A 116 11.18 -6.22 -9.40
CA GLY A 116 9.89 -6.86 -9.61
C GLY A 116 9.78 -8.25 -8.98
N GLN A 117 10.86 -9.02 -8.98
CA GLN A 117 10.88 -10.31 -8.27
C GLN A 117 10.74 -10.11 -6.76
N ARG A 118 11.46 -9.15 -6.18
CA ARG A 118 11.34 -8.84 -4.75
C ARG A 118 9.93 -8.38 -4.38
N LEU A 119 9.29 -7.60 -5.23
CA LEU A 119 7.90 -7.19 -5.05
C LEU A 119 6.95 -8.40 -5.03
N ARG A 120 7.14 -9.36 -5.95
CA ARG A 120 6.33 -10.60 -5.96
C ARG A 120 6.52 -11.42 -4.69
N GLU A 121 7.75 -11.57 -4.20
CA GLU A 121 8.06 -12.27 -2.94
C GLU A 121 7.36 -11.61 -1.74
N VAL A 122 7.43 -10.29 -1.63
CA VAL A 122 6.77 -9.52 -0.56
C VAL A 122 5.25 -9.69 -0.64
N ASN A 123 4.66 -9.52 -1.83
CA ASN A 123 3.23 -9.68 -2.03
C ASN A 123 2.76 -11.11 -1.73
N GLN A 124 3.54 -12.13 -2.09
CA GLN A 124 3.24 -13.51 -1.78
C GLN A 124 3.25 -13.77 -0.28
N ALA A 125 4.27 -13.30 0.44
CA ALA A 125 4.37 -13.48 1.89
C ALA A 125 3.18 -12.83 2.64
N HIS A 126 2.76 -11.63 2.23
CA HIS A 126 1.56 -10.98 2.78
C HIS A 126 0.29 -11.73 2.40
N GLY A 127 0.17 -12.15 1.13
CA GLY A 127 -0.97 -12.90 0.63
C GLY A 127 -1.17 -14.24 1.35
N GLU A 128 -0.12 -14.95 1.70
CA GLU A 128 -0.18 -16.23 2.44
C GLU A 128 -0.75 -16.03 3.85
N ARG A 129 -0.30 -14.99 4.58
CA ARG A 129 -0.83 -14.66 5.91
C ARG A 129 -2.32 -14.30 5.86
N VAL A 130 -2.68 -13.41 4.94
CA VAL A 130 -4.08 -13.02 4.71
C VAL A 130 -4.94 -14.22 4.32
N SER A 131 -4.46 -15.05 3.38
CA SER A 131 -5.21 -16.21 2.87
C SER A 131 -5.49 -17.26 3.94
N THR A 132 -4.62 -17.40 4.93
CA THR A 132 -4.80 -18.35 6.04
C THR A 132 -6.03 -17.95 6.87
N ILE A 133 -6.20 -16.68 7.20
CA ILE A 133 -7.35 -16.16 7.96
C ILE A 133 -8.62 -16.24 7.11
N LEU A 134 -8.57 -15.80 5.86
CA LEU A 134 -9.73 -15.84 4.96
C LEU A 134 -10.20 -17.27 4.67
N ARG A 135 -9.29 -18.25 4.62
CA ARG A 135 -9.63 -19.65 4.39
C ARG A 135 -10.54 -20.19 5.49
N ARG A 136 -10.25 -19.91 6.76
CA ARG A 136 -11.08 -20.30 7.89
C ARG A 136 -12.54 -19.81 7.72
N HIS A 137 -12.73 -18.56 7.34
CA HIS A 137 -14.06 -18.00 7.12
C HIS A 137 -14.75 -18.55 5.86
N ARG A 138 -13.97 -18.90 4.84
CA ARG A 138 -14.49 -19.58 3.64
C ARG A 138 -14.96 -20.99 3.98
N ASP A 139 -14.17 -21.72 4.74
CA ASP A 139 -14.48 -23.11 5.13
C ASP A 139 -15.69 -23.19 6.08
N SER A 140 -15.93 -22.15 6.89
CA SER A 140 -17.13 -22.04 7.73
C SER A 140 -18.40 -21.63 6.94
N GLY A 141 -18.27 -21.34 5.64
CA GLY A 141 -19.41 -20.90 4.81
C GLY A 141 -19.82 -19.44 5.00
N ALA A 142 -19.00 -18.61 5.67
CA ALA A 142 -19.33 -17.20 5.90
C ALA A 142 -19.31 -16.36 4.62
N PHE A 143 -18.57 -16.79 3.61
CA PHE A 143 -18.48 -16.11 2.31
C PHE A 143 -19.21 -16.84 1.21
N ARG A 144 -19.83 -16.09 0.30
CA ARG A 144 -20.31 -16.66 -0.97
C ARG A 144 -19.16 -17.26 -1.77
N ARG A 145 -19.46 -18.24 -2.61
CA ARG A 145 -18.47 -18.84 -3.49
C ARG A 145 -18.06 -17.86 -4.58
N LEU A 146 -16.82 -17.38 -4.51
CA LEU A 146 -16.16 -16.53 -5.51
C LEU A 146 -14.86 -17.21 -5.98
N PRO A 147 -14.48 -17.03 -7.26
CA PRO A 147 -13.10 -17.34 -7.67
C PRO A 147 -12.09 -16.65 -6.76
N GLY A 148 -10.96 -17.31 -6.47
CA GLY A 148 -10.03 -16.84 -5.43
C GLY A 148 -9.45 -15.44 -5.69
N ASP A 149 -9.23 -15.10 -6.95
CA ASP A 149 -8.75 -13.79 -7.41
C ASP A 149 -9.83 -12.71 -7.38
N CYS A 150 -11.11 -13.08 -7.48
CA CYS A 150 -12.23 -12.14 -7.43
C CYS A 150 -12.50 -11.61 -6.02
N PHE A 151 -12.23 -12.37 -4.96
CA PHE A 151 -12.57 -11.97 -3.59
C PHE A 151 -11.92 -10.63 -3.21
N LEU A 152 -10.60 -10.53 -3.32
CA LEU A 152 -9.88 -9.29 -3.00
C LEU A 152 -10.22 -8.17 -4.00
N ALA A 153 -10.44 -8.49 -5.27
CA ALA A 153 -10.84 -7.48 -6.26
C ALA A 153 -12.19 -6.82 -5.91
N VAL A 154 -13.14 -7.61 -5.40
CA VAL A 154 -14.45 -7.11 -4.96
C VAL A 154 -14.35 -6.32 -3.66
N VAL A 155 -13.54 -6.80 -2.70
CA VAL A 155 -13.41 -6.16 -1.38
C VAL A 155 -12.64 -4.84 -1.46
N ILE A 156 -11.48 -4.82 -2.12
CA ILE A 156 -10.57 -3.67 -2.08
C ILE A 156 -10.57 -2.83 -3.37
N GLY A 157 -11.09 -3.38 -4.47
CA GLY A 157 -11.11 -2.69 -5.77
C GLY A 157 -11.80 -1.32 -5.73
N PRO A 158 -13.02 -1.19 -5.18
CA PRO A 158 -13.69 0.11 -5.04
C PRO A 158 -12.87 1.11 -4.20
N CYS A 159 -12.16 0.63 -3.17
CA CYS A 159 -11.30 1.46 -2.33
C CYS A 159 -10.09 1.98 -3.12
N HIS A 160 -9.48 1.14 -3.97
CA HIS A 160 -8.38 1.54 -4.85
C HIS A 160 -8.83 2.62 -5.84
N ASP A 161 -10.01 2.48 -6.44
CA ASP A 161 -10.51 3.48 -7.37
C ASP A 161 -10.80 4.81 -6.67
N MET A 162 -11.48 4.75 -5.53
CA MET A 162 -11.76 5.93 -4.70
C MET A 162 -10.47 6.63 -4.26
N ALA A 163 -9.49 5.88 -3.75
CA ALA A 163 -8.20 6.41 -3.33
C ALA A 163 -7.46 7.09 -4.50
N ARG A 164 -7.43 6.46 -5.68
CA ARG A 164 -6.79 7.00 -6.87
C ARG A 164 -7.41 8.34 -7.29
N ASN A 165 -8.74 8.43 -7.25
CA ASN A 165 -9.44 9.67 -7.56
C ASN A 165 -9.19 10.74 -6.50
N TRP A 166 -9.16 10.37 -5.24
CA TRP A 166 -8.93 11.29 -4.13
C TRP A 166 -7.52 11.88 -4.14
N VAL A 167 -6.46 11.05 -4.24
CA VAL A 167 -5.07 11.54 -4.28
C VAL A 167 -4.77 12.38 -5.54
N ALA A 168 -5.56 12.18 -6.60
CA ALA A 168 -5.48 12.99 -7.82
C ALA A 168 -6.30 14.29 -7.75
N GLY A 169 -6.95 14.59 -6.62
CA GLY A 169 -7.79 15.77 -6.44
C GLY A 169 -9.09 15.77 -7.27
N ARG A 170 -9.51 14.60 -7.79
CA ARG A 170 -10.75 14.46 -8.59
C ARG A 170 -11.98 14.15 -7.74
N SER A 171 -11.82 13.70 -6.51
CA SER A 171 -12.91 13.44 -5.58
C SER A 171 -13.17 14.67 -4.70
N ARG A 172 -14.44 15.04 -4.54
CA ARG A 172 -14.87 16.07 -3.58
C ARG A 172 -15.18 15.51 -2.20
N THR A 173 -15.42 14.21 -2.12
CA THR A 173 -15.75 13.51 -0.87
C THR A 173 -14.45 13.14 -0.17
N ALA A 174 -14.36 13.42 1.12
CA ALA A 174 -13.22 12.97 1.91
C ALA A 174 -13.24 11.44 2.07
N LEU A 175 -12.06 10.83 2.09
CA LEU A 175 -11.96 9.36 2.26
C LEU A 175 -12.58 8.89 3.58
N ALA A 176 -12.42 9.66 4.65
CA ALA A 176 -13.01 9.35 5.96
C ALA A 176 -14.54 9.21 5.89
N ASP A 177 -15.21 10.04 5.07
CA ASP A 177 -16.67 10.00 4.91
C ASP A 177 -17.13 8.76 4.15
N CYS A 178 -16.27 8.15 3.32
CA CYS A 178 -16.58 6.95 2.56
C CYS A 178 -16.18 5.64 3.28
N ARG A 179 -15.45 5.73 4.37
CA ARG A 179 -14.79 4.62 5.05
C ARG A 179 -15.77 3.51 5.44
N GLU A 180 -16.79 3.84 6.19
CA GLU A 180 -17.79 2.86 6.67
C GLU A 180 -18.69 2.38 5.52
N LEU A 181 -19.10 3.29 4.63
CA LEU A 181 -19.90 2.91 3.46
C LEU A 181 -19.18 1.89 2.57
N LEU A 182 -17.90 2.08 2.30
CA LEU A 182 -17.10 1.13 1.52
C LEU A 182 -16.95 -0.21 2.25
N ALA A 183 -16.80 -0.20 3.58
CA ALA A 183 -16.75 -1.41 4.38
C ALA A 183 -18.08 -2.18 4.36
N ASP A 184 -19.22 -1.48 4.46
CA ASP A 184 -20.55 -2.07 4.35
C ASP A 184 -20.78 -2.71 2.98
N ILE A 185 -20.43 -2.00 1.90
CA ILE A 185 -20.54 -2.50 0.52
C ILE A 185 -19.66 -3.73 0.32
N ALA A 186 -18.41 -3.68 0.80
CA ALA A 186 -17.49 -4.81 0.69
C ALA A 186 -18.05 -6.06 1.39
N TRP A 187 -18.54 -5.92 2.62
CA TRP A 187 -19.16 -7.03 3.35
C TRP A 187 -20.41 -7.55 2.64
N ALA A 188 -21.33 -6.68 2.25
CA ALA A 188 -22.54 -7.06 1.51
C ALA A 188 -22.24 -7.81 0.20
N SER A 189 -21.11 -7.48 -0.44
CA SER A 189 -20.67 -8.10 -1.70
C SER A 189 -20.14 -9.51 -1.55
N VAL A 190 -19.61 -9.91 -0.39
CA VAL A 190 -18.94 -11.20 -0.21
C VAL A 190 -19.61 -12.13 0.81
N ARG A 191 -20.46 -11.63 1.69
CA ARG A 191 -21.16 -12.47 2.68
C ARG A 191 -22.02 -13.54 2.00
N ALA A 192 -22.11 -14.72 2.62
CA ALA A 192 -23.10 -15.73 2.21
C ALA A 192 -24.53 -15.17 2.37
N GLN A 193 -25.44 -15.67 1.55
CA GLN A 193 -26.88 -15.34 1.64
C GLN A 193 -27.54 -16.25 2.67
#